data_bc4cb8ff76163992b68b41b15f321e3c
#
_entry.id   bc4cb8ff76163992b68b41b15f321e3c
#
_cell.length_a   1.000
_cell.length_b   1.000
_cell.length_c   1.000
_cell.angle_alpha   90.00
_cell.angle_beta   90.00
_cell.angle_gamma   90.00
#
_symmetry.space_group_name_H-M   'P 1'
#
loop_
_entity.id
_entity.type
_entity.pdbx_description
1 polymer ?
#
loop_
_entity_poly.entity_id
_entity_poly.type
_entity_poly.pdbx_seq_one_letter_code
_entity_poly.pdbx_strand_id
1 'polypeptide(L)'
;NGKIAEKDGSVDWLYVKDNDEEVDYGYEKFYESIDTTIQGSSTYKQVESWDIDFPYPEKKNYVITRNKELQDNEHVEFVSEDHINFIKRLKNKTGKDIWLIGGGQINTMLLNEGLIDELHLFCMPIVLHNGIDLFEGLPNRTDLKLIETKAHDTGTIEMKYQIIK
;
A
#
# COMPACT_ATOMS: atom_id res chain seq x y z
N ASN A 1 -13.02 -7.51 6.08
CA ASN A 1 -13.89 -6.42 6.58
C ASN A 1 -13.26 -5.03 6.45
N GLY A 2 -12.40 -4.81 5.43
CA GLY A 2 -11.79 -3.53 5.12
C GLY A 2 -10.69 -3.06 6.08
N LYS A 3 -10.15 -3.96 6.89
CA LYS A 3 -9.00 -3.72 7.76
C LYS A 3 -7.71 -4.19 7.09
N ILE A 4 -6.62 -3.45 7.31
CA ILE A 4 -5.29 -3.76 6.76
C ILE A 4 -4.30 -4.27 7.81
N ALA A 5 -4.58 -4.06 9.08
CA ALA A 5 -3.78 -4.53 10.20
C ALA A 5 -4.64 -4.60 11.46
N GLU A 6 -4.17 -5.26 12.50
CA GLU A 6 -4.71 -5.16 13.86
C GLU A 6 -4.54 -3.73 14.39
N LYS A 7 -5.14 -3.43 15.54
CA LYS A 7 -5.09 -2.08 16.14
C LYS A 7 -3.66 -1.66 16.53
N ASP A 8 -2.81 -2.61 16.90
CA ASP A 8 -1.39 -2.40 17.25
C ASP A 8 -0.47 -2.39 16.02
N GLY A 9 -1.02 -2.61 14.82
CA GLY A 9 -0.30 -2.69 13.55
C GLY A 9 0.09 -4.11 13.15
N SER A 10 -0.11 -5.13 13.99
CA SER A 10 0.22 -6.51 13.65
C SER A 10 -0.49 -6.99 12.39
N VAL A 11 0.24 -7.76 11.60
CA VAL A 11 -0.21 -8.41 10.35
C VAL A 11 -0.01 -9.93 10.39
N ASP A 12 0.16 -10.53 11.56
CA ASP A 12 0.45 -11.96 11.75
C ASP A 12 -0.62 -12.86 11.12
N TRP A 13 -1.83 -12.35 10.99
CA TRP A 13 -2.94 -13.02 10.34
C TRP A 13 -2.76 -13.23 8.82
N LEU A 14 -1.80 -12.53 8.19
CA LEU A 14 -1.44 -12.76 6.78
C LEU A 14 -0.73 -14.11 6.58
N TYR A 15 -0.06 -14.61 7.61
CA TYR A 15 0.59 -15.91 7.58
C TYR A 15 -0.43 -17.01 7.81
N VAL A 16 -1.08 -17.48 6.75
CA VAL A 16 -2.03 -18.60 6.80
C VAL A 16 -1.26 -19.89 7.07
N LYS A 17 -1.46 -20.47 8.25
CA LYS A 17 -0.65 -21.57 8.81
C LYS A 17 -0.71 -22.91 8.09
N ASP A 18 -1.54 -23.08 7.07
CA ASP A 18 -1.88 -24.40 6.53
C ASP A 18 -1.47 -24.64 5.06
N ASN A 19 -0.75 -23.72 4.43
CA ASN A 19 -0.21 -23.98 3.09
C ASN A 19 1.31 -23.90 3.11
N ASP A 20 1.96 -25.05 3.07
CA ASP A 20 3.42 -25.20 2.90
C ASP A 20 3.94 -24.68 1.54
N GLU A 21 3.07 -24.24 0.66
CA GLU A 21 3.41 -23.64 -0.61
C GLU A 21 3.30 -22.11 -0.54
N GLU A 22 4.42 -21.45 -0.77
CA GLU A 22 4.50 -20.01 -0.88
C GLU A 22 3.76 -19.53 -2.14
N VAL A 23 2.55 -18.99 -1.96
CA VAL A 23 1.73 -18.49 -3.07
C VAL A 23 2.17 -17.07 -3.40
N ASP A 24 2.78 -16.85 -4.55
CA ASP A 24 3.26 -15.54 -5.02
C ASP A 24 2.13 -14.51 -5.25
N TYR A 25 0.90 -14.93 -5.48
CA TYR A 25 -0.22 -14.06 -5.84
C TYR A 25 0.05 -13.11 -7.03
N GLY A 26 1.07 -13.38 -7.84
CA GLY A 26 1.51 -12.53 -8.95
C GLY A 26 2.38 -11.34 -8.51
N TYR A 27 2.96 -11.40 -7.32
CA TYR A 27 3.78 -10.33 -6.75
C TYR A 27 5.01 -10.04 -7.61
N GLU A 28 5.72 -11.04 -8.11
CA GLU A 28 6.91 -10.85 -8.94
C GLU A 28 6.59 -10.00 -10.18
N LYS A 29 5.55 -10.37 -10.92
CA LYS A 29 5.10 -9.63 -12.11
C LYS A 29 4.65 -8.21 -11.77
N PHE A 30 3.93 -8.05 -10.66
CA PHE A 30 3.53 -6.73 -10.16
C PHE A 30 4.76 -5.90 -9.79
N TYR A 31 5.72 -6.46 -9.04
CA TYR A 31 6.94 -5.78 -8.64
C TYR A 31 7.77 -5.32 -9.85
N GLU A 32 7.84 -6.11 -10.92
CA GLU A 32 8.48 -5.72 -12.17
C GLU A 32 7.77 -4.54 -12.87
N SER A 33 6.46 -4.39 -12.69
CA SER A 33 5.66 -3.33 -13.35
C SER A 33 5.84 -1.95 -12.72
N ILE A 34 6.39 -1.86 -11.53
CA ILE A 34 6.60 -0.61 -10.79
C ILE A 34 8.06 -0.18 -10.77
N ASP A 35 8.34 1.09 -10.59
CA ASP A 35 9.68 1.64 -10.33
C ASP A 35 9.76 2.50 -9.07
N THR A 36 8.62 2.83 -8.48
CA THR A 36 8.51 3.77 -7.37
C THR A 36 7.51 3.24 -6.33
N THR A 37 7.84 3.41 -5.04
CA THR A 37 6.93 3.13 -3.94
C THR A 37 6.63 4.40 -3.14
N ILE A 38 5.42 4.47 -2.57
CA ILE A 38 5.00 5.51 -1.63
C ILE A 38 4.39 4.84 -0.42
N GLN A 39 4.82 5.23 0.77
CA GLN A 39 4.25 4.73 2.02
C GLN A 39 4.21 5.81 3.10
N GLY A 40 3.34 5.65 4.07
CA GLY A 40 3.30 6.49 5.27
C GLY A 40 4.38 6.11 6.27
N SER A 41 4.77 7.05 7.14
CA SER A 41 5.83 6.82 8.13
C SER A 41 5.52 5.69 9.13
N SER A 42 4.24 5.41 9.42
CA SER A 42 3.88 4.29 10.30
C SER A 42 4.13 2.94 9.62
N THR A 43 3.77 2.83 8.34
CA THR A 43 4.04 1.63 7.52
C THR A 43 5.55 1.41 7.37
N TYR A 44 6.31 2.47 7.11
CA TYR A 44 7.77 2.40 7.02
C TYR A 44 8.39 1.89 8.33
N LYS A 45 8.00 2.45 9.47
CA LYS A 45 8.48 2.00 10.80
C LYS A 45 8.13 0.54 11.09
N GLN A 46 6.98 0.07 10.62
CA GLN A 46 6.62 -1.33 10.74
C GLN A 46 7.55 -2.23 9.92
N VAL A 47 7.84 -1.85 8.66
CA VAL A 47 8.82 -2.57 7.82
C VAL A 47 10.20 -2.56 8.46
N GLU A 48 10.66 -1.43 8.99
CA GLU A 48 11.94 -1.35 9.72
C GLU A 48 11.99 -2.22 10.99
N SER A 49 10.83 -2.50 11.60
CA SER A 49 10.75 -3.36 12.79
C SER A 49 10.86 -4.86 12.48
N TRP A 50 10.74 -5.24 11.23
CA TRP A 50 11.00 -6.61 10.80
C TRP A 50 12.51 -6.85 10.72
N ASP A 51 12.97 -7.97 11.21
CA ASP A 51 14.40 -8.33 11.16
C ASP A 51 14.74 -8.93 9.78
N ILE A 52 14.54 -8.13 8.72
CA ILE A 52 14.78 -8.50 7.33
C ILE A 52 15.50 -7.35 6.60
N ASP A 53 16.16 -7.67 5.50
CA ASP A 53 16.66 -6.66 4.57
C ASP A 53 15.51 -5.81 4.02
N PHE A 54 15.80 -4.55 3.68
CA PHE A 54 14.78 -3.64 3.14
C PHE A 54 14.13 -4.27 1.87
N PRO A 55 12.79 -4.42 1.83
CA PRO A 55 12.15 -5.29 0.83
C PRO A 55 12.09 -4.70 -0.59
N TYR A 56 12.40 -3.41 -0.77
CA TYR A 56 12.27 -2.72 -2.07
C TYR A 56 13.56 -2.02 -2.52
N PRO A 57 14.75 -2.66 -2.46
CA PRO A 57 16.05 -1.97 -2.64
C PRO A 57 16.24 -1.41 -4.06
N GLU A 58 15.58 -1.99 -5.06
CA GLU A 58 15.71 -1.60 -6.47
C GLU A 58 14.74 -0.49 -6.90
N LYS A 59 13.85 -0.04 -6.00
CA LYS A 59 12.83 0.96 -6.30
C LYS A 59 13.21 2.33 -5.73
N LYS A 60 12.60 3.38 -6.26
CA LYS A 60 12.63 4.69 -5.63
C LYS A 60 11.58 4.70 -4.53
N ASN A 61 12.00 4.83 -3.29
CA ASN A 61 11.11 4.71 -2.15
C ASN A 61 10.90 6.05 -1.47
N TYR A 62 9.65 6.49 -1.35
CA TYR A 62 9.27 7.72 -0.70
C TYR A 62 8.43 7.46 0.54
N VAL A 63 8.81 8.09 1.66
CA VAL A 63 8.08 8.01 2.92
C VAL A 63 7.42 9.35 3.21
N ILE A 64 6.10 9.37 3.16
CA ILE A 64 5.32 10.57 3.51
C ILE A 64 5.24 10.69 5.02
N THR A 65 5.66 11.82 5.55
CA THR A 65 5.74 12.06 6.99
C THR A 65 5.37 13.51 7.33
N ARG A 66 4.99 13.75 8.57
CA ARG A 66 4.85 15.10 9.15
C ARG A 66 6.06 15.49 10.00
N ASN A 67 6.95 14.53 10.27
CA ASN A 67 8.17 14.77 11.02
C ASN A 67 9.26 15.30 10.08
N LYS A 68 9.67 16.55 10.27
CA LYS A 68 10.69 17.24 9.47
C LYS A 68 12.12 16.91 9.90
N GLU A 69 12.29 16.19 11.01
CA GLU A 69 13.62 15.86 11.56
C GLU A 69 14.18 14.56 10.95
N LEU A 70 13.34 13.78 10.26
CA LEU A 70 13.78 12.55 9.60
C LEU A 70 14.69 12.90 8.41
N GLN A 71 15.79 12.19 8.33
CA GLN A 71 16.80 12.34 7.28
C GLN A 71 16.70 11.16 6.31
N ASP A 72 16.91 11.45 5.03
CA ASP A 72 17.00 10.41 4.00
C ASP A 72 18.10 9.41 4.35
N ASN A 73 17.89 8.16 3.94
CA ASN A 73 18.87 7.10 4.09
C ASN A 73 19.11 6.39 2.76
N GLU A 74 19.88 5.31 2.75
CA GLU A 74 20.22 4.56 1.53
C GLU A 74 19.01 3.94 0.82
N HIS A 75 17.89 3.74 1.53
CA HIS A 75 16.71 3.06 1.01
C HIS A 75 15.56 4.01 0.68
N VAL A 76 15.39 5.12 1.43
CA VAL A 76 14.20 5.97 1.34
C VAL A 76 14.52 7.46 1.37
N GLU A 77 13.70 8.25 0.65
CA GLU A 77 13.62 9.70 0.76
C GLU A 77 12.38 10.07 1.59
N PHE A 78 12.55 10.95 2.61
CA PHE A 78 11.44 11.42 3.43
C PHE A 78 10.85 12.71 2.88
N VAL A 79 9.55 12.69 2.62
CA VAL A 79 8.79 13.84 2.14
C VAL A 79 7.98 14.40 3.29
N SER A 80 8.40 15.52 3.88
CA SER A 80 7.77 16.10 5.06
C SER A 80 6.86 17.30 4.79
N GLU A 81 6.88 17.84 3.57
CA GLU A 81 6.10 19.01 3.16
C GLU A 81 5.53 18.83 1.75
N ASP A 82 4.51 19.62 1.43
CA ASP A 82 3.93 19.71 0.07
C ASP A 82 3.60 18.36 -0.56
N HIS A 83 3.14 17.41 0.25
CA HIS A 83 2.93 16.00 -0.13
C HIS A 83 2.12 15.85 -1.42
N ILE A 84 1.01 16.58 -1.54
CA ILE A 84 0.10 16.49 -2.68
C ILE A 84 0.78 16.93 -3.98
N ASN A 85 1.42 18.10 -3.99
CA ASN A 85 2.10 18.58 -5.18
C ASN A 85 3.34 17.74 -5.49
N PHE A 86 4.02 17.20 -4.48
CA PHE A 86 5.11 16.25 -4.69
C PHE A 86 4.61 15.04 -5.48
N ILE A 87 3.51 14.42 -5.05
CA ILE A 87 2.96 13.23 -5.71
C ILE A 87 2.40 13.56 -7.10
N LYS A 88 1.77 14.74 -7.29
CA LYS A 88 1.37 15.23 -8.61
C LYS A 88 2.56 15.35 -9.56
N ARG A 89 3.67 15.91 -9.09
CA ARG A 89 4.92 15.98 -9.88
C ARG A 89 5.48 14.60 -10.18
N LEU A 90 5.44 13.69 -9.21
CA LEU A 90 5.94 12.33 -9.36
C LEU A 90 5.13 11.56 -10.44
N LYS A 91 3.81 11.65 -10.40
CA LYS A 91 2.90 11.05 -11.39
C LYS A 91 3.09 11.60 -12.82
N ASN A 92 3.60 12.82 -12.95
CA ASN A 92 3.88 13.44 -14.27
C ASN A 92 5.26 13.08 -14.83
N LYS A 93 6.11 12.36 -14.10
CA LYS A 93 7.39 11.87 -14.61
C LYS A 93 7.17 10.64 -15.50
N THR A 94 8.02 10.51 -16.51
CA THR A 94 8.09 9.28 -17.31
C THR A 94 8.69 8.16 -16.45
N GLY A 95 8.06 7.01 -16.43
CA GLY A 95 8.48 5.85 -15.64
C GLY A 95 7.47 4.72 -15.74
N LYS A 96 7.62 3.75 -14.86
CA LYS A 96 6.64 2.69 -14.62
C LYS A 96 5.58 3.15 -13.62
N ASP A 97 4.74 2.22 -13.20
CA ASP A 97 3.70 2.52 -12.21
C ASP A 97 4.30 2.85 -10.83
N ILE A 98 3.54 3.60 -10.05
CA ILE A 98 3.85 3.95 -8.66
C ILE A 98 3.01 3.08 -7.74
N TRP A 99 3.64 2.32 -6.87
CA TRP A 99 2.96 1.52 -5.87
C TRP A 99 2.72 2.32 -4.59
N LEU A 100 1.46 2.62 -4.28
CA LEU A 100 1.04 3.09 -2.98
C LEU A 100 0.88 1.90 -2.04
N ILE A 101 1.87 1.67 -1.18
CA ILE A 101 1.86 0.58 -0.18
C ILE A 101 0.81 0.85 0.92
N GLY A 102 0.62 2.13 1.27
CA GLY A 102 -0.30 2.54 2.32
C GLY A 102 0.43 3.21 3.50
N GLY A 103 -0.07 3.34 4.76
CA GLY A 103 -1.34 2.85 5.33
C GLY A 103 -2.58 3.73 5.12
N GLY A 104 -3.59 3.49 5.95
CA GLY A 104 -4.94 4.03 5.75
C GLY A 104 -5.04 5.55 5.63
N GLN A 105 -4.25 6.31 6.40
CA GLN A 105 -4.27 7.78 6.34
C GLN A 105 -3.79 8.32 5.00
N ILE A 106 -2.69 7.78 4.47
CA ILE A 106 -2.17 8.21 3.16
C ILE A 106 -3.08 7.74 2.04
N ASN A 107 -3.68 6.55 2.15
CA ASN A 107 -4.66 6.06 1.20
C ASN A 107 -5.84 7.02 1.10
N THR A 108 -6.40 7.45 2.22
CA THR A 108 -7.50 8.42 2.25
C THR A 108 -7.08 9.78 1.70
N MET A 109 -5.91 10.28 2.09
CA MET A 109 -5.39 11.56 1.59
C MET A 109 -5.30 11.57 0.06
N LEU A 110 -4.69 10.53 -0.52
CA LEU A 110 -4.49 10.47 -1.96
C LEU A 110 -5.78 10.15 -2.73
N LEU A 111 -6.69 9.36 -2.14
CA LEU A 111 -8.01 9.11 -2.71
C LEU A 111 -8.80 10.42 -2.83
N ASN A 112 -8.84 11.22 -1.77
CA ASN A 112 -9.57 12.49 -1.73
C ASN A 112 -9.03 13.53 -2.72
N GLU A 113 -7.76 13.45 -3.04
CA GLU A 113 -7.09 14.31 -4.03
C GLU A 113 -7.16 13.75 -5.47
N GLY A 114 -7.85 12.62 -5.68
CA GLY A 114 -7.97 11.97 -6.99
C GLY A 114 -6.64 11.46 -7.55
N LEU A 115 -5.69 11.15 -6.67
CA LEU A 115 -4.32 10.73 -7.05
C LEU A 115 -4.13 9.22 -7.12
N ILE A 116 -5.13 8.44 -6.74
CA ILE A 116 -5.18 6.99 -6.95
C ILE A 116 -5.90 6.72 -8.26
N ASP A 117 -5.34 5.86 -9.10
CA ASP A 117 -5.94 5.47 -10.38
C ASP A 117 -6.57 4.08 -10.30
N GLU A 118 -5.91 3.15 -9.63
CA GLU A 118 -6.35 1.77 -9.46
C GLU A 118 -6.22 1.33 -8.01
N LEU A 119 -7.12 0.43 -7.61
CA LEU A 119 -7.04 -0.32 -6.35
C LEU A 119 -6.81 -1.79 -6.68
N HIS A 120 -5.73 -2.36 -6.16
CA HIS A 120 -5.44 -3.79 -6.23
C HIS A 120 -5.53 -4.35 -4.82
N LEU A 121 -6.58 -5.10 -4.54
CA LEU A 121 -6.95 -5.53 -3.20
C LEU A 121 -6.96 -7.04 -3.09
N PHE A 122 -6.42 -7.55 -1.99
CA PHE A 122 -6.50 -8.95 -1.61
C PHE A 122 -7.36 -9.07 -0.36
N CYS A 123 -8.54 -9.66 -0.52
CA CYS A 123 -9.47 -9.92 0.58
C CYS A 123 -9.17 -11.29 1.17
N MET A 124 -8.49 -11.29 2.31
CA MET A 124 -8.18 -12.52 3.04
C MET A 124 -9.44 -13.11 3.68
N PRO A 125 -9.56 -14.45 3.80
CA PRO A 125 -10.73 -15.13 4.37
C PRO A 125 -10.76 -15.04 5.90
N ILE A 126 -10.62 -13.82 6.43
CA ILE A 126 -10.58 -13.52 7.87
C ILE A 126 -11.37 -12.26 8.20
N VAL A 127 -11.91 -12.21 9.40
CA VAL A 127 -12.57 -11.02 9.96
C VAL A 127 -11.78 -10.55 11.17
N LEU A 128 -11.17 -9.39 11.10
CA LEU A 128 -10.50 -8.78 12.23
C LEU A 128 -11.53 -8.10 13.14
N HIS A 129 -11.43 -8.30 14.46
CA HIS A 129 -12.35 -7.71 15.44
C HIS A 129 -12.23 -6.18 15.46
N ASN A 130 -11.02 -5.68 15.59
CA ASN A 130 -10.63 -4.27 15.51
C ASN A 130 -9.41 -4.16 14.61
N GLY A 131 -9.15 -2.97 14.07
CA GLY A 131 -7.95 -2.81 13.27
C GLY A 131 -7.91 -1.48 12.54
N ILE A 132 -6.81 -1.27 11.84
CA ILE A 132 -6.56 -0.10 11.01
C ILE A 132 -7.36 -0.25 9.72
N ASP A 133 -8.11 0.77 9.35
CA ASP A 133 -8.91 0.78 8.12
C ASP A 133 -8.03 0.95 6.88
N LEU A 134 -8.43 0.31 5.78
CA LEU A 134 -7.82 0.53 4.46
C LEU A 134 -7.85 2.02 4.07
N PHE A 135 -8.93 2.71 4.43
CA PHE A 135 -9.09 4.16 4.29
C PHE A 135 -9.46 4.74 5.66
N GLU A 136 -8.48 5.27 6.38
CA GLU A 136 -8.70 5.89 7.69
C GLU A 136 -9.22 7.32 7.57
N GLY A 137 -10.11 7.71 8.48
CA GLY A 137 -10.67 9.06 8.56
C GLY A 137 -11.92 9.23 7.71
N LEU A 138 -11.95 10.22 6.85
CA LEU A 138 -13.12 10.60 6.06
C LEU A 138 -12.81 10.51 4.54
N PRO A 139 -12.84 9.33 3.95
CA PRO A 139 -12.70 9.20 2.51
C PRO A 139 -13.93 9.80 1.81
N ASN A 140 -13.68 10.50 0.71
CA ASN A 140 -14.76 10.93 -0.17
C ASN A 140 -15.42 9.71 -0.81
N ARG A 141 -16.75 9.79 -1.05
CA ARG A 141 -17.41 8.78 -1.87
C ARG A 141 -16.73 8.72 -3.24
N THR A 142 -16.28 7.53 -3.63
CA THR A 142 -15.58 7.28 -4.87
C THR A 142 -16.19 6.07 -5.54
N ASP A 143 -16.58 6.22 -6.80
CA ASP A 143 -17.13 5.12 -7.57
C ASP A 143 -16.01 4.30 -8.21
N LEU A 144 -16.16 2.99 -8.19
CA LEU A 144 -15.17 2.02 -8.65
C LEU A 144 -15.74 1.20 -9.80
N LYS A 145 -14.89 0.91 -10.80
CA LYS A 145 -15.20 -0.03 -11.86
C LYS A 145 -14.34 -1.27 -11.68
N LEU A 146 -14.98 -2.42 -11.48
CA LEU A 146 -14.26 -3.69 -11.42
C LEU A 146 -13.58 -3.96 -12.78
N ILE A 147 -12.28 -4.22 -12.75
CA ILE A 147 -11.47 -4.61 -13.92
C ILE A 147 -11.31 -6.13 -13.95
N GLU A 148 -10.90 -6.71 -12.81
CA GLU A 148 -10.58 -8.12 -12.69
C GLU A 148 -10.89 -8.62 -11.28
N THR A 149 -11.24 -9.89 -11.16
CA THR A 149 -11.32 -10.61 -9.88
C THR A 149 -10.84 -12.03 -10.05
N LYS A 150 -10.15 -12.56 -9.04
CA LYS A 150 -9.64 -13.93 -9.04
C LYS A 150 -9.80 -14.52 -7.64
N ALA A 151 -10.31 -15.75 -7.57
CA ALA A 151 -10.29 -16.54 -6.36
C ALA A 151 -9.04 -17.43 -6.36
N HIS A 152 -8.35 -17.47 -5.23
CA HIS A 152 -7.18 -18.32 -5.01
C HIS A 152 -7.58 -19.53 -4.13
N ASP A 153 -6.86 -20.63 -4.26
CA ASP A 153 -7.14 -21.88 -3.51
C ASP A 153 -7.01 -21.68 -1.99
N THR A 154 -6.27 -20.65 -1.56
CA THR A 154 -6.17 -20.21 -0.15
C THR A 154 -7.45 -19.59 0.40
N GLY A 155 -8.48 -19.37 -0.44
CA GLY A 155 -9.70 -18.62 -0.08
C GLY A 155 -9.56 -17.11 -0.22
N THR A 156 -8.40 -16.61 -0.59
CA THR A 156 -8.16 -15.18 -0.85
C THR A 156 -8.86 -14.76 -2.13
N ILE A 157 -9.53 -13.60 -2.12
CA ILE A 157 -10.12 -12.98 -3.31
C ILE A 157 -9.28 -11.77 -3.70
N GLU A 158 -8.69 -11.85 -4.88
CA GLU A 158 -8.02 -10.73 -5.52
C GLU A 158 -9.02 -9.90 -6.32
N MET A 159 -8.98 -8.58 -6.18
CA MET A 159 -9.87 -7.64 -6.86
C MET A 159 -9.07 -6.45 -7.38
N LYS A 160 -9.21 -6.15 -8.65
CA LYS A 160 -8.63 -4.96 -9.28
C LYS A 160 -9.75 -4.02 -9.73
N TYR A 161 -9.69 -2.78 -9.24
CA TYR A 161 -10.66 -1.73 -9.59
C TYR A 161 -9.96 -0.53 -10.19
N GLN A 162 -10.63 0.10 -11.15
CA GLN A 162 -10.31 1.44 -11.63
C GLN A 162 -11.12 2.47 -10.84
N ILE A 163 -10.47 3.55 -10.41
CA ILE A 163 -11.16 4.73 -9.86
C ILE A 163 -11.85 5.48 -10.99
N ILE A 164 -13.16 5.75 -10.83
CA ILE A 164 -13.92 6.57 -11.76
C ILE A 164 -13.75 8.04 -11.31
N LYS A 165 -13.11 8.84 -12.14
CA LYS A 165 -12.86 10.28 -11.91
C LYS A 165 -13.94 11.12 -12.54
#